data_00679ea5f281821bc4492f187f12a34e
#
_entry.id   00679ea5f281821bc4492f187f12a34e
#
_cell.length_a   1.000
_cell.length_b   1.000
_cell.length_c   1.000
_cell.angle_alpha   90.00
_cell.angle_beta   90.00
_cell.angle_gamma   90.00
#
_symmetry.space_group_name_H-M   'P 1'
#
loop_
_entity.id
_entity.type
_entity.pdbx_description
1 polymer ?
#
loop_
_entity_poly.entity_id
_entity_poly.type
_entity_poly.pdbx_seq_one_letter_code
_entity_poly.pdbx_strand_id
1 'polypeptide(L)'
;MREDYFYTEGLTVGYQGVPLIREIAFQLKKGEILTLIGPNGAGKTTILKSLIRQLKPLAGVIVLEGQKTDEMSGRDFARKLSVVLTERVRPEMMTCKEVVATGRYPYTGKFGVLSKEDWKIVDEAVRLVHIEDLAERDFTKTSDGQKQRVMLARALCQQPDILVLDEPTSFLDIRYKLEFLSIIQEMARNDRLTVILSLHELDLAERISDKVLCVRGDRIDRFGTPEEIFCGDYISELMG
;
A
#
# COMPACT_ATOMS: atom_id res chain seq x y z
N MET A 1 -17.57 9.46 -19.19
CA MET A 1 -16.86 8.31 -18.57
C MET A 1 -16.22 8.84 -17.29
N ARG A 2 -16.34 8.17 -16.15
CA ARG A 2 -15.61 8.56 -14.93
C ARG A 2 -14.11 8.45 -15.23
N GLU A 3 -13.34 9.49 -14.93
CA GLU A 3 -11.88 9.49 -15.04
C GLU A 3 -11.20 8.72 -13.88
N ASP A 4 -12.02 8.15 -12.96
CA ASP A 4 -11.53 7.52 -11.75
C ASP A 4 -10.91 6.16 -12.08
N TYR A 5 -9.66 5.99 -11.65
CA TYR A 5 -8.87 4.79 -11.86
C TYR A 5 -9.18 3.70 -10.83
N PHE A 6 -9.29 4.10 -9.56
CA PHE A 6 -9.63 3.23 -8.43
C PHE A 6 -10.66 3.91 -7.53
N TYR A 7 -11.76 3.24 -7.22
CA TYR A 7 -12.78 3.81 -6.34
C TYR A 7 -13.56 2.76 -5.57
N THR A 8 -14.24 3.20 -4.51
CA THR A 8 -15.18 2.40 -3.72
C THR A 8 -16.54 3.07 -3.68
N GLU A 9 -17.62 2.28 -3.66
CA GLU A 9 -18.98 2.77 -3.51
C GLU A 9 -19.69 1.98 -2.43
N GLY A 10 -20.15 2.68 -1.36
CA GLY A 10 -20.89 2.11 -0.25
C GLY A 10 -20.18 0.94 0.44
N LEU A 11 -18.83 0.92 0.41
CA LEU A 11 -18.06 -0.20 0.92
C LEU A 11 -18.20 -0.30 2.45
N THR A 12 -18.61 -1.46 2.93
CA THR A 12 -18.70 -1.78 4.37
C THR A 12 -17.74 -2.90 4.68
N VAL A 13 -16.87 -2.67 5.67
CA VAL A 13 -15.84 -3.61 6.08
C VAL A 13 -15.99 -4.01 7.54
N GLY A 14 -15.58 -5.24 7.88
CA GLY A 14 -15.70 -5.77 9.24
C GLY A 14 -15.35 -7.24 9.29
N TYR A 15 -15.53 -7.85 10.45
CA TYR A 15 -15.17 -9.24 10.71
C TYR A 15 -16.40 -10.07 11.09
N GLN A 16 -16.47 -11.32 10.63
CA GLN A 16 -17.51 -12.29 11.01
C GLN A 16 -18.95 -11.77 10.84
N GLY A 17 -19.18 -10.95 9.81
CA GLY A 17 -20.49 -10.34 9.55
C GLY A 17 -20.80 -9.10 10.39
N VAL A 18 -19.92 -8.70 11.32
CA VAL A 18 -20.08 -7.49 12.13
C VAL A 18 -19.38 -6.33 11.45
N PRO A 19 -20.12 -5.29 11.02
CA PRO A 19 -19.52 -4.10 10.41
C PRO A 19 -18.66 -3.33 11.41
N LEU A 20 -17.47 -2.94 10.96
CA LEU A 20 -16.56 -2.04 11.68
C LEU A 20 -16.63 -0.62 11.11
N ILE A 21 -16.57 -0.49 9.78
CA ILE A 21 -16.67 0.80 9.10
C ILE A 21 -17.66 0.67 7.96
N ARG A 22 -18.57 1.64 7.85
CA ARG A 22 -19.69 1.63 6.89
C ARG A 22 -19.52 2.72 5.84
N GLU A 23 -20.14 2.48 4.69
CA GLU A 23 -20.35 3.47 3.62
C GLU A 23 -19.05 4.18 3.18
N ILE A 24 -17.96 3.43 3.10
CA ILE A 24 -16.68 3.95 2.62
C ILE A 24 -16.82 4.26 1.13
N ALA A 25 -16.65 5.53 0.78
CA ALA A 25 -16.66 6.00 -0.60
C ALA A 25 -15.48 6.97 -0.81
N PHE A 26 -14.62 6.65 -1.77
CA PHE A 26 -13.56 7.52 -2.24
C PHE A 26 -13.20 7.17 -3.67
N GLN A 27 -12.49 8.05 -4.34
CA GLN A 27 -12.07 7.90 -5.72
C GLN A 27 -10.66 8.44 -5.93
N LEU A 28 -9.88 7.77 -6.77
CA LEU A 28 -8.49 8.12 -7.10
C LEU A 28 -8.28 8.10 -8.61
N LYS A 29 -7.52 9.05 -9.09
CA LYS A 29 -6.94 9.03 -10.43
C LYS A 29 -5.66 8.19 -10.43
N LYS A 30 -5.23 7.74 -11.61
CA LYS A 30 -3.96 7.01 -11.75
C LYS A 30 -2.77 7.92 -11.40
N GLY A 31 -1.93 7.46 -10.47
CA GLY A 31 -0.78 8.20 -9.98
C GLY A 31 -1.06 9.07 -8.76
N GLU A 32 -2.27 9.07 -8.20
CA GLU A 32 -2.56 9.77 -6.95
C GLU A 32 -2.15 8.96 -5.72
N ILE A 33 -1.77 9.66 -4.66
CA ILE A 33 -1.45 9.13 -3.35
C ILE A 33 -2.59 9.42 -2.38
N LEU A 34 -3.23 8.37 -1.87
CA LEU A 34 -4.23 8.43 -0.81
C LEU A 34 -3.62 8.03 0.53
N THR A 35 -3.73 8.88 1.53
CA THR A 35 -3.35 8.53 2.90
C THR A 35 -4.57 8.39 3.80
N LEU A 36 -4.64 7.26 4.52
CA LEU A 36 -5.61 7.01 5.58
C LEU A 36 -5.04 7.51 6.90
N ILE A 37 -5.75 8.42 7.57
CA ILE A 37 -5.41 8.92 8.90
C ILE A 37 -6.54 8.68 9.90
N GLY A 38 -6.23 8.69 11.18
CA GLY A 38 -7.20 8.50 12.27
C GLY A 38 -6.57 7.80 13.47
N PRO A 39 -7.26 7.74 14.62
CA PRO A 39 -6.78 7.12 15.84
C PRO A 39 -6.34 5.66 15.67
N ASN A 40 -5.55 5.16 16.62
CA ASN A 40 -5.22 3.75 16.69
C ASN A 40 -6.50 2.93 16.89
N GLY A 41 -6.60 1.81 16.17
CA GLY A 41 -7.81 0.97 16.22
C GLY A 41 -9.01 1.49 15.43
N ALA A 42 -8.91 2.65 14.76
CA ALA A 42 -10.01 3.19 13.93
C ALA A 42 -10.37 2.31 12.70
N GLY A 43 -9.59 1.25 12.42
CA GLY A 43 -9.90 0.32 11.34
C GLY A 43 -9.20 0.61 10.00
N LYS A 44 -8.18 1.45 9.98
CA LYS A 44 -7.38 1.73 8.76
C LYS A 44 -6.87 0.45 8.10
N THR A 45 -6.22 -0.43 8.87
CA THR A 45 -5.75 -1.75 8.41
C THR A 45 -6.90 -2.63 7.89
N THR A 46 -8.10 -2.55 8.49
CA THR A 46 -9.28 -3.31 8.04
C THR A 46 -9.74 -2.83 6.66
N ILE A 47 -9.75 -1.52 6.43
CA ILE A 47 -10.02 -0.95 5.10
C ILE A 47 -8.98 -1.48 4.10
N LEU A 48 -7.67 -1.32 4.39
CA LEU A 48 -6.59 -1.77 3.50
C LEU A 48 -6.70 -3.27 3.20
N LYS A 49 -6.94 -4.13 4.21
CA LYS A 49 -7.15 -5.57 4.02
C LYS A 49 -8.33 -5.88 3.10
N SER A 50 -9.39 -5.07 3.14
CA SER A 50 -10.54 -5.24 2.24
C SER A 50 -10.21 -4.79 0.81
N LEU A 51 -9.48 -3.68 0.64
CA LEU A 51 -9.04 -3.20 -0.68
C LEU A 51 -8.16 -4.22 -1.41
N ILE A 52 -7.32 -4.96 -0.69
CA ILE A 52 -6.44 -5.99 -1.25
C ILE A 52 -7.07 -7.40 -1.31
N ARG A 53 -8.39 -7.51 -1.06
CA ARG A 53 -9.15 -8.78 -1.07
C ARG A 53 -8.70 -9.81 -0.03
N GLN A 54 -7.91 -9.41 0.99
CA GLN A 54 -7.56 -10.27 2.12
C GLN A 54 -8.74 -10.43 3.08
N LEU A 55 -9.59 -9.40 3.17
CA LEU A 55 -10.83 -9.40 3.93
C LEU A 55 -11.99 -9.13 2.96
N LYS A 56 -12.97 -10.06 2.91
CA LYS A 56 -14.14 -9.88 2.06
C LYS A 56 -15.01 -8.74 2.59
N PRO A 57 -15.36 -7.73 1.77
CA PRO A 57 -16.33 -6.71 2.14
C PRO A 57 -17.68 -7.30 2.54
N LEU A 58 -18.34 -6.66 3.48
CA LEU A 58 -19.70 -7.02 3.91
C LEU A 58 -20.76 -6.44 2.98
N ALA A 59 -20.49 -5.27 2.38
CA ALA A 59 -21.33 -4.62 1.38
C ALA A 59 -20.50 -3.66 0.51
N GLY A 60 -21.10 -3.16 -0.56
CA GLY A 60 -20.48 -2.21 -1.48
C GLY A 60 -19.56 -2.87 -2.50
N VAL A 61 -18.84 -2.06 -3.26
CA VAL A 61 -17.96 -2.51 -4.35
C VAL A 61 -16.63 -1.78 -4.32
N ILE A 62 -15.60 -2.46 -4.82
CA ILE A 62 -14.26 -1.91 -5.10
C ILE A 62 -14.04 -2.07 -6.60
N VAL A 63 -13.71 -0.98 -7.28
CA VAL A 63 -13.55 -0.94 -8.73
C VAL A 63 -12.16 -0.47 -9.10
N LEU A 64 -11.52 -1.17 -10.00
CA LEU A 64 -10.23 -0.86 -10.60
C LEU A 64 -10.37 -0.83 -12.12
N GLU A 65 -10.01 0.28 -12.74
CA GLU A 65 -10.12 0.47 -14.22
C GLU A 65 -11.52 0.13 -14.77
N GLY A 66 -12.58 0.48 -14.02
CA GLY A 66 -13.96 0.22 -14.42
C GLY A 66 -14.44 -1.21 -14.22
N GLN A 67 -13.60 -2.13 -13.75
CA GLN A 67 -13.94 -3.51 -13.42
C GLN A 67 -14.02 -3.71 -11.89
N LYS A 68 -15.04 -4.41 -11.42
CA LYS A 68 -15.12 -4.81 -10.01
C LYS A 68 -13.97 -5.75 -9.67
N THR A 69 -13.28 -5.48 -8.57
CA THR A 69 -12.10 -6.28 -8.21
C THR A 69 -12.44 -7.73 -7.89
N ASP A 70 -13.62 -8.04 -7.36
CA ASP A 70 -14.07 -9.40 -7.05
C ASP A 70 -14.35 -10.26 -8.31
N GLU A 71 -14.57 -9.63 -9.46
CA GLU A 71 -14.73 -10.29 -10.77
C GLU A 71 -13.38 -10.60 -11.45
N MET A 72 -12.29 -10.01 -10.99
CA MET A 72 -10.94 -10.26 -11.52
C MET A 72 -10.41 -11.60 -11.04
N SER A 73 -9.65 -12.31 -11.92
CA SER A 73 -8.89 -13.48 -11.47
C SER A 73 -7.88 -13.08 -10.38
N GLY A 74 -7.57 -13.99 -9.46
CA GLY A 74 -6.56 -13.72 -8.42
C GLY A 74 -5.19 -13.34 -9.00
N ARG A 75 -4.83 -13.91 -10.16
CA ARG A 75 -3.57 -13.63 -10.86
C ARG A 75 -3.57 -12.25 -11.51
N ASP A 76 -4.65 -11.86 -12.18
CA ASP A 76 -4.74 -10.55 -12.80
C ASP A 76 -4.78 -9.44 -11.76
N PHE A 77 -5.52 -9.65 -10.68
CA PHE A 77 -5.52 -8.75 -9.53
C PHE A 77 -4.12 -8.61 -8.90
N ALA A 78 -3.41 -9.74 -8.69
CA ALA A 78 -2.05 -9.74 -8.15
C ALA A 78 -1.00 -9.10 -9.08
N ARG A 79 -1.25 -8.97 -10.37
CA ARG A 79 -0.39 -8.22 -11.30
C ARG A 79 -0.62 -6.72 -11.23
N LYS A 80 -1.83 -6.31 -10.84
CA LYS A 80 -2.24 -4.92 -10.78
C LYS A 80 -1.97 -4.27 -9.43
N LEU A 81 -2.03 -5.04 -8.35
CA LEU A 81 -1.95 -4.53 -6.99
C LEU A 81 -0.90 -5.27 -6.18
N SER A 82 0.00 -4.52 -5.57
CA SER A 82 0.99 -5.01 -4.64
C SER A 82 0.78 -4.45 -3.23
N VAL A 83 1.32 -5.14 -2.23
CA VAL A 83 1.06 -4.79 -0.83
C VAL A 83 2.27 -4.97 0.07
N VAL A 84 2.44 -4.05 1.02
CA VAL A 84 3.30 -4.16 2.19
C VAL A 84 2.44 -3.93 3.43
N LEU A 85 2.20 -5.00 4.18
CA LEU A 85 1.44 -4.94 5.44
C LEU A 85 2.39 -4.86 6.63
N THR A 86 1.89 -4.36 7.75
CA THR A 86 2.60 -4.30 9.04
C THR A 86 2.91 -5.71 9.58
N GLU A 87 2.18 -6.74 9.16
CA GLU A 87 2.43 -8.12 9.54
C GLU A 87 3.81 -8.57 9.07
N ARG A 88 4.65 -9.01 10.02
CA ARG A 88 6.03 -9.40 9.75
C ARG A 88 6.07 -10.75 9.03
N VAL A 89 6.33 -10.73 7.74
CA VAL A 89 6.73 -11.93 7.00
C VAL A 89 8.14 -12.32 7.45
N ARG A 90 8.35 -13.58 7.78
CA ARG A 90 9.66 -14.13 8.17
C ARG A 90 10.08 -15.23 7.19
N PRO A 91 10.56 -14.87 6.00
CA PRO A 91 11.12 -15.85 5.08
C PRO A 91 12.39 -16.43 5.73
N GLU A 92 12.37 -17.71 6.02
CA GLU A 92 13.56 -18.42 6.53
C GLU A 92 14.44 -18.87 5.37
N MET A 93 15.75 -18.85 5.56
CA MET A 93 16.76 -19.34 4.60
C MET A 93 16.73 -18.62 3.23
N MET A 94 16.30 -17.35 3.18
CA MET A 94 16.30 -16.55 1.95
C MET A 94 17.19 -15.31 2.10
N THR A 95 17.91 -15.00 1.04
CA THR A 95 18.61 -13.71 0.91
C THR A 95 17.60 -12.58 0.67
N CYS A 96 18.01 -11.33 0.93
CA CYS A 96 17.16 -10.16 0.63
C CYS A 96 16.75 -10.14 -0.85
N LYS A 97 17.66 -10.45 -1.77
CA LYS A 97 17.38 -10.52 -3.21
C LYS A 97 16.37 -11.61 -3.56
N GLU A 98 16.45 -12.78 -2.94
CA GLU A 98 15.45 -13.84 -3.12
C GLU A 98 14.08 -13.45 -2.59
N VAL A 99 14.01 -12.71 -1.46
CA VAL A 99 12.75 -12.14 -0.97
C VAL A 99 12.17 -11.17 -1.99
N VAL A 100 12.96 -10.26 -2.55
CA VAL A 100 12.52 -9.34 -3.62
C VAL A 100 12.01 -10.14 -4.83
N ALA A 101 12.71 -11.18 -5.24
CA ALA A 101 12.37 -12.01 -6.37
C ALA A 101 10.99 -12.69 -6.25
N THR A 102 10.49 -12.94 -5.02
CA THR A 102 9.11 -13.44 -4.82
C THR A 102 8.04 -12.49 -5.37
N GLY A 103 8.34 -11.20 -5.54
CA GLY A 103 7.45 -10.23 -6.20
C GLY A 103 7.11 -10.60 -7.64
N ARG A 104 7.93 -11.45 -8.30
CA ARG A 104 7.67 -11.91 -9.67
C ARG A 104 6.75 -13.12 -9.77
N TYR A 105 6.32 -13.75 -8.67
CA TYR A 105 5.46 -14.93 -8.70
C TYR A 105 4.17 -14.79 -9.53
N PRO A 106 3.46 -13.64 -9.58
CA PRO A 106 2.30 -13.49 -10.45
C PRO A 106 2.61 -13.64 -11.94
N TYR A 107 3.88 -13.56 -12.35
CA TYR A 107 4.34 -13.65 -13.74
C TYR A 107 4.93 -15.02 -14.08
N THR A 108 5.28 -15.81 -13.08
CA THR A 108 5.87 -17.14 -13.30
C THR A 108 4.83 -18.18 -13.72
N GLY A 109 5.31 -19.26 -14.36
CA GLY A 109 4.50 -20.42 -14.66
C GLY A 109 4.26 -21.33 -13.43
N LYS A 110 3.76 -22.55 -13.67
CA LYS A 110 3.43 -23.52 -12.61
C LYS A 110 4.62 -23.93 -11.72
N PHE A 111 5.84 -23.81 -12.23
CA PHE A 111 7.06 -24.20 -11.51
C PHE A 111 7.73 -23.04 -10.76
N GLY A 112 7.19 -21.83 -10.82
CA GLY A 112 7.75 -20.68 -10.12
C GLY A 112 9.14 -20.23 -10.60
N VAL A 113 9.58 -20.70 -11.78
CA VAL A 113 10.91 -20.39 -12.32
C VAL A 113 10.91 -18.98 -12.90
N LEU A 114 11.85 -18.15 -12.45
CA LEU A 114 12.07 -16.80 -12.97
C LEU A 114 12.90 -16.82 -14.24
N SER A 115 12.50 -16.01 -15.22
CA SER A 115 13.25 -15.77 -16.45
C SER A 115 14.44 -14.84 -16.22
N LYS A 116 15.31 -14.71 -17.21
CA LYS A 116 16.39 -13.70 -17.17
C LYS A 116 15.85 -12.28 -17.08
N GLU A 117 14.70 -12.03 -17.68
CA GLU A 117 14.02 -10.73 -17.64
C GLU A 117 13.47 -10.42 -16.24
N ASP A 118 12.91 -11.41 -15.56
CA ASP A 118 12.47 -11.26 -14.18
C ASP A 118 13.65 -10.91 -13.25
N TRP A 119 14.81 -11.54 -13.44
CA TRP A 119 16.00 -11.21 -12.64
C TRP A 119 16.52 -9.78 -12.88
N LYS A 120 16.40 -9.23 -14.08
CA LYS A 120 16.73 -7.82 -14.34
C LYS A 120 15.77 -6.89 -13.56
N ILE A 121 14.48 -7.20 -13.55
CA ILE A 121 13.47 -6.44 -12.79
C ILE A 121 13.76 -6.53 -11.28
N VAL A 122 14.18 -7.68 -10.77
CA VAL A 122 14.64 -7.85 -9.39
C VAL A 122 15.83 -6.92 -9.10
N ASP A 123 16.85 -6.90 -9.97
CA ASP A 123 18.03 -6.03 -9.79
C ASP A 123 17.69 -4.55 -9.88
N GLU A 124 16.74 -4.17 -10.72
CA GLU A 124 16.20 -2.80 -10.79
C GLU A 124 15.48 -2.41 -9.51
N ALA A 125 14.62 -3.28 -8.97
CA ALA A 125 13.91 -3.02 -7.73
C ALA A 125 14.87 -2.91 -6.52
N VAL A 126 15.91 -3.72 -6.47
CA VAL A 126 16.98 -3.66 -5.45
C VAL A 126 17.69 -2.31 -5.49
N ARG A 127 18.06 -1.83 -6.70
CA ARG A 127 18.70 -0.52 -6.89
C ARG A 127 17.79 0.64 -6.52
N LEU A 128 16.51 0.58 -6.90
CA LEU A 128 15.55 1.65 -6.69
C LEU A 128 15.38 2.01 -5.20
N VAL A 129 15.49 1.03 -4.31
CA VAL A 129 15.37 1.26 -2.86
C VAL A 129 16.72 1.25 -2.13
N HIS A 130 17.84 1.29 -2.87
CA HIS A 130 19.20 1.38 -2.35
C HIS A 130 19.54 0.28 -1.31
N ILE A 131 19.37 -1.00 -1.71
CA ILE A 131 19.69 -2.18 -0.89
C ILE A 131 20.67 -3.15 -1.56
N GLU A 132 21.48 -2.67 -2.51
CA GLU A 132 22.44 -3.50 -3.23
C GLU A 132 23.43 -4.19 -2.30
N ASP A 133 23.89 -3.49 -1.26
CA ASP A 133 24.79 -4.00 -0.21
C ASP A 133 24.15 -5.07 0.68
N LEU A 134 22.83 -5.20 0.66
CA LEU A 134 22.06 -6.17 1.43
C LEU A 134 21.63 -7.38 0.58
N ALA A 135 21.76 -7.33 -0.74
CA ALA A 135 21.16 -8.27 -1.67
C ALA A 135 21.43 -9.75 -1.30
N GLU A 136 22.68 -10.06 -0.99
CA GLU A 136 23.13 -11.42 -0.65
C GLU A 136 23.06 -11.74 0.85
N ARG A 137 22.60 -10.80 1.70
CA ARG A 137 22.42 -11.06 3.12
C ARG A 137 21.17 -11.88 3.40
N ASP A 138 21.26 -12.74 4.40
CA ASP A 138 20.11 -13.41 5.01
C ASP A 138 19.11 -12.36 5.50
N PHE A 139 17.88 -12.41 4.98
CA PHE A 139 16.82 -11.47 5.31
C PHE A 139 16.56 -11.40 6.83
N THR A 140 16.63 -12.54 7.53
CA THR A 140 16.36 -12.59 8.97
C THR A 140 17.40 -11.81 9.81
N LYS A 141 18.61 -11.64 9.27
CA LYS A 141 19.74 -10.95 9.91
C LYS A 141 19.83 -9.45 9.61
N THR A 142 18.82 -8.90 8.93
CA THR A 142 18.73 -7.46 8.64
C THR A 142 17.95 -6.72 9.72
N SER A 143 18.20 -5.40 9.87
CA SER A 143 17.43 -4.55 10.77
C SER A 143 15.99 -4.37 10.29
N ASP A 144 15.08 -3.94 11.17
CA ASP A 144 13.67 -3.74 10.81
C ASP A 144 13.51 -2.69 9.67
N GLY A 145 14.29 -1.62 9.69
CA GLY A 145 14.30 -0.64 8.60
C GLY A 145 14.84 -1.20 7.27
N GLN A 146 15.87 -2.06 7.33
CA GLN A 146 16.36 -2.78 6.16
C GLN A 146 15.31 -3.75 5.61
N LYS A 147 14.64 -4.51 6.49
CA LYS A 147 13.51 -5.38 6.12
C LYS A 147 12.41 -4.61 5.41
N GLN A 148 12.07 -3.42 5.92
CA GLN A 148 11.02 -2.59 5.32
C GLN A 148 11.40 -2.18 3.89
N ARG A 149 12.66 -1.78 3.63
CA ARG A 149 13.14 -1.49 2.27
C ARG A 149 13.13 -2.71 1.37
N VAL A 150 13.53 -3.88 1.86
CA VAL A 150 13.45 -5.14 1.10
C VAL A 150 12.00 -5.47 0.73
N MET A 151 11.05 -5.26 1.66
CA MET A 151 9.62 -5.50 1.39
C MET A 151 9.05 -4.48 0.40
N LEU A 152 9.52 -3.23 0.42
CA LEU A 152 9.18 -2.25 -0.62
C LEU A 152 9.73 -2.68 -1.98
N ALA A 153 11.02 -3.07 -2.06
CA ALA A 153 11.61 -3.59 -3.30
C ALA A 153 10.82 -4.78 -3.86
N ARG A 154 10.43 -5.73 -2.99
CA ARG A 154 9.58 -6.86 -3.36
C ARG A 154 8.25 -6.41 -3.97
N ALA A 155 7.60 -5.42 -3.34
CA ALA A 155 6.34 -4.89 -3.83
C ALA A 155 6.49 -4.19 -5.18
N LEU A 156 7.55 -3.40 -5.36
CA LEU A 156 7.86 -2.69 -6.61
C LEU A 156 8.33 -3.64 -7.72
N CYS A 157 9.07 -4.69 -7.38
CA CYS A 157 9.47 -5.76 -8.30
C CYS A 157 8.28 -6.44 -8.99
N GLN A 158 7.12 -6.41 -8.37
CA GLN A 158 5.85 -6.88 -8.97
C GLN A 158 5.37 -5.97 -10.12
N GLN A 159 5.92 -4.75 -10.27
CA GLN A 159 5.50 -3.73 -11.25
C GLN A 159 3.98 -3.45 -11.18
N PRO A 160 3.45 -3.11 -10.01
CA PRO A 160 2.02 -2.92 -9.82
C PRO A 160 1.55 -1.57 -10.38
N ASP A 161 0.26 -1.48 -10.71
CA ASP A 161 -0.42 -0.20 -10.96
C ASP A 161 -0.84 0.49 -9.65
N ILE A 162 -1.07 -0.30 -8.59
CA ILE A 162 -1.47 0.16 -7.25
C ILE A 162 -0.56 -0.45 -6.19
N LEU A 163 -0.05 0.38 -5.30
CA LEU A 163 0.73 -0.03 -4.12
C LEU A 163 -0.06 0.30 -2.85
N VAL A 164 -0.33 -0.72 -2.04
CA VAL A 164 -1.00 -0.57 -0.74
C VAL A 164 0.00 -0.80 0.38
N LEU A 165 0.09 0.17 1.31
CA LEU A 165 1.07 0.18 2.40
C LEU A 165 0.37 0.41 3.74
N ASP A 166 0.56 -0.51 4.68
CA ASP A 166 0.01 -0.35 6.03
C ASP A 166 1.13 0.04 7.00
N GLU A 167 1.09 1.29 7.47
CA GLU A 167 2.07 1.90 8.39
C GLU A 167 3.53 1.68 7.98
N PRO A 168 3.92 2.01 6.74
CA PRO A 168 5.22 1.63 6.19
C PRO A 168 6.40 2.32 6.87
N THR A 169 6.16 3.35 7.66
CA THR A 169 7.19 4.17 8.32
C THR A 169 7.40 3.83 9.79
N SER A 170 6.59 2.94 10.40
CA SER A 170 6.54 2.72 11.86
C SER A 170 7.85 2.29 12.51
N PHE A 171 8.76 1.65 11.77
CA PHE A 171 10.04 1.13 12.29
C PHE A 171 11.27 1.86 11.73
N LEU A 172 11.05 2.98 11.05
CA LEU A 172 12.11 3.77 10.42
C LEU A 172 12.46 4.98 11.29
N ASP A 173 13.73 5.35 11.34
CA ASP A 173 14.12 6.67 11.80
C ASP A 173 13.71 7.76 10.78
N ILE A 174 13.76 9.02 11.19
CA ILE A 174 13.24 10.14 10.39
C ILE A 174 13.91 10.23 9.01
N ARG A 175 15.21 9.95 8.91
CA ARG A 175 15.93 10.01 7.65
C ARG A 175 15.42 8.95 6.66
N TYR A 176 15.29 7.71 7.13
CA TYR A 176 14.79 6.62 6.32
C TYR A 176 13.29 6.75 6.00
N LYS A 177 12.47 7.35 6.88
CA LYS A 177 11.07 7.70 6.58
C LYS A 177 10.99 8.64 5.39
N LEU A 178 11.78 9.71 5.40
CA LEU A 178 11.77 10.70 4.32
C LEU A 178 12.27 10.10 3.00
N GLU A 179 13.34 9.30 3.03
CA GLU A 179 13.86 8.60 1.85
C GLU A 179 12.80 7.63 1.28
N PHE A 180 12.17 6.82 2.13
CA PHE A 180 11.11 5.89 1.75
C PHE A 180 9.93 6.59 1.06
N LEU A 181 9.45 7.68 1.67
CA LEU A 181 8.33 8.44 1.13
C LEU A 181 8.71 9.18 -0.16
N SER A 182 9.96 9.64 -0.29
CA SER A 182 10.47 10.27 -1.53
C SER A 182 10.45 9.28 -2.70
N ILE A 183 10.88 8.03 -2.50
CA ILE A 183 10.80 6.98 -3.53
C ILE A 183 9.35 6.77 -3.98
N ILE A 184 8.41 6.69 -3.03
CA ILE A 184 6.97 6.51 -3.33
C ILE A 184 6.43 7.69 -4.14
N GLN A 185 6.75 8.94 -3.75
CA GLN A 185 6.32 10.14 -4.48
C GLN A 185 6.90 10.20 -5.89
N GLU A 186 8.16 9.84 -6.05
CA GLU A 186 8.81 9.80 -7.36
C GLU A 186 8.12 8.80 -8.29
N MET A 187 7.83 7.59 -7.81
CA MET A 187 7.12 6.58 -8.59
C MET A 187 5.67 6.98 -8.90
N ALA A 188 4.98 7.60 -7.97
CA ALA A 188 3.63 8.09 -8.24
C ALA A 188 3.61 9.14 -9.34
N ARG A 189 4.59 10.06 -9.35
CA ARG A 189 4.67 11.15 -10.33
C ARG A 189 5.20 10.70 -11.70
N ASN A 190 6.28 9.90 -11.71
CA ASN A 190 6.98 9.53 -12.95
C ASN A 190 6.37 8.30 -13.60
N ASP A 191 6.04 7.27 -12.80
CA ASP A 191 5.54 5.97 -13.29
C ASP A 191 4.02 5.83 -13.17
N ARG A 192 3.35 6.88 -12.67
CA ARG A 192 1.90 6.90 -12.43
C ARG A 192 1.43 5.76 -11.52
N LEU A 193 2.27 5.37 -10.56
CA LEU A 193 1.92 4.40 -9.52
C LEU A 193 0.87 5.01 -8.59
N THR A 194 -0.31 4.42 -8.51
CA THR A 194 -1.32 4.83 -7.53
C THR A 194 -0.96 4.24 -6.17
N VAL A 195 -0.97 5.05 -5.12
CA VAL A 195 -0.56 4.60 -3.78
C VAL A 195 -1.68 4.81 -2.78
N ILE A 196 -1.94 3.80 -1.97
CA ILE A 196 -2.89 3.87 -0.84
C ILE A 196 -2.12 3.46 0.42
N LEU A 197 -1.98 4.38 1.38
CA LEU A 197 -1.22 4.07 2.58
C LEU A 197 -1.90 4.55 3.85
N SER A 198 -1.57 3.91 4.99
CA SER A 198 -1.90 4.43 6.31
C SER A 198 -0.67 5.06 6.93
N LEU A 199 -0.82 6.21 7.57
CA LEU A 199 0.23 6.88 8.32
C LEU A 199 -0.28 7.34 9.68
N HIS A 200 0.62 7.38 10.66
CA HIS A 200 0.38 7.99 11.98
C HIS A 200 0.92 9.40 12.07
N GLU A 201 2.00 9.69 11.33
CA GLU A 201 2.65 10.99 11.31
C GLU A 201 1.87 11.94 10.39
N LEU A 202 1.16 12.87 10.99
CA LEU A 202 0.27 13.81 10.28
C LEU A 202 1.05 14.74 9.34
N ASP A 203 2.21 15.24 9.77
CA ASP A 203 3.07 16.10 8.95
C ASP A 203 3.54 15.37 7.66
N LEU A 204 3.81 14.06 7.77
CA LEU A 204 4.17 13.25 6.61
C LEU A 204 2.96 12.98 5.72
N ALA A 205 1.79 12.75 6.32
CA ALA A 205 0.54 12.55 5.59
C ALA A 205 0.18 13.80 4.79
N GLU A 206 0.23 14.98 5.39
CA GLU A 206 -0.01 16.26 4.72
C GLU A 206 0.95 16.47 3.53
N ARG A 207 2.23 16.14 3.71
CA ARG A 207 3.28 16.39 2.72
C ARG A 207 3.23 15.46 1.51
N ILE A 208 2.86 14.18 1.71
CA ILE A 208 2.96 13.17 0.64
C ILE A 208 1.68 13.03 -0.17
N SER A 209 0.51 13.33 0.42
CA SER A 209 -0.79 12.94 -0.12
C SER A 209 -1.31 13.89 -1.20
N ASP A 210 -2.02 13.34 -2.18
CA ASP A 210 -2.93 14.08 -3.07
C ASP A 210 -4.35 14.07 -2.48
N LYS A 211 -4.69 12.98 -1.76
CA LYS A 211 -5.97 12.80 -1.06
C LYS A 211 -5.75 12.23 0.32
N VAL A 212 -6.62 12.61 1.25
CA VAL A 212 -6.61 12.12 2.64
C VAL A 212 -8.00 11.57 2.98
N LEU A 213 -8.02 10.39 3.59
CA LEU A 213 -9.23 9.73 4.10
C LEU A 213 -9.16 9.66 5.63
N CYS A 214 -10.05 10.40 6.29
CA CYS A 214 -10.11 10.49 7.76
C CYS A 214 -11.06 9.42 8.30
N VAL A 215 -10.54 8.51 9.11
CA VAL A 215 -11.31 7.41 9.72
C VAL A 215 -11.57 7.73 11.18
N ARG A 216 -12.86 7.77 11.58
CA ARG A 216 -13.27 8.04 12.97
C ARG A 216 -14.45 7.17 13.37
N GLY A 217 -14.28 6.41 14.43
CA GLY A 217 -15.34 5.51 14.89
C GLY A 217 -15.67 4.44 13.84
N ASP A 218 -16.93 4.40 13.41
CA ASP A 218 -17.47 3.39 12.47
C ASP A 218 -17.69 3.93 11.05
N ARG A 219 -17.10 5.09 10.71
CA ARG A 219 -17.32 5.77 9.43
C ARG A 219 -16.09 6.51 8.92
N ILE A 220 -16.17 6.93 7.67
CA ILE A 220 -15.31 7.96 7.11
C ILE A 220 -15.87 9.32 7.52
N ASP A 221 -15.05 10.10 8.23
CA ASP A 221 -15.45 11.41 8.72
C ASP A 221 -15.24 12.50 7.65
N ARG A 222 -14.09 12.48 6.97
CA ARG A 222 -13.79 13.37 5.83
C ARG A 222 -12.96 12.66 4.75
N PHE A 223 -13.11 13.12 3.52
CA PHE A 223 -12.28 12.78 2.38
C PHE A 223 -12.06 14.04 1.54
N GLY A 224 -10.81 14.40 1.25
CA GLY A 224 -10.48 15.61 0.50
C GLY A 224 -8.98 15.73 0.22
N THR A 225 -8.57 16.92 -0.24
CA THR A 225 -7.14 17.25 -0.40
C THR A 225 -6.49 17.54 0.96
N PRO A 226 -5.15 17.49 1.06
CA PRO A 226 -4.48 17.89 2.30
C PRO A 226 -4.89 19.29 2.78
N GLU A 227 -5.00 20.27 1.88
CA GLU A 227 -5.38 21.64 2.22
C GLU A 227 -6.78 21.72 2.83
N GLU A 228 -7.71 20.87 2.38
CA GLU A 228 -9.08 20.81 2.92
C GLU A 228 -9.13 20.11 4.29
N ILE A 229 -8.26 19.14 4.53
CA ILE A 229 -8.25 18.30 5.74
C ILE A 229 -7.44 18.93 6.87
N PHE A 230 -6.26 19.47 6.56
CA PHE A 230 -5.33 19.99 7.57
C PHE A 230 -5.58 21.48 7.92
N CYS A 231 -6.66 22.09 7.40
CA CYS A 231 -7.04 23.45 7.77
C CYS A 231 -7.79 23.49 9.12
N GLY A 232 -7.51 24.53 9.92
CA GLY A 232 -8.18 24.78 11.21
C GLY A 232 -7.89 23.73 12.28
N ASP A 233 -8.84 23.55 13.22
CA ASP A 233 -8.67 22.70 14.40
C ASP A 233 -9.12 21.24 14.21
N TYR A 234 -9.59 20.89 13.00
CA TYR A 234 -10.17 19.57 12.73
C TYR A 234 -9.26 18.37 13.07
N ILE A 235 -7.97 18.50 12.76
CA ILE A 235 -7.03 17.41 13.05
C ILE A 235 -6.89 17.14 14.55
N SER A 236 -6.90 18.21 15.37
CA SER A 236 -6.90 18.06 16.83
C SER A 236 -8.16 17.36 17.34
N GLU A 237 -9.32 17.65 16.73
CA GLU A 237 -10.58 16.98 17.05
C GLU A 237 -10.62 15.52 16.58
N LEU A 238 -9.99 15.21 15.43
CA LEU A 238 -9.94 13.86 14.88
C LEU A 238 -9.09 12.91 15.75
N MET A 239 -7.98 13.43 16.26
CA MET A 239 -7.01 12.63 17.03
C MET A 239 -7.32 12.57 18.53
N GLY A 240 -8.21 13.47 19.03
CA GLY A 240 -8.88 13.48 20.32
C GLY A 240 -8.22 13.53 21.53
#